data_f0d6749782b4c4706e36bf2e7ebcb71d
#
_entry.id   f0d6749782b4c4706e36bf2e7ebcb71d
#
_cell.length_a   1.000
_cell.length_b   1.000
_cell.length_c   1.000
_cell.angle_alpha   90.00
_cell.angle_beta   90.00
_cell.angle_gamma   90.00
#
_symmetry.space_group_name_H-M   'P 1'
#
loop_
_entity.id
_entity.type
_entity.pdbx_description
1 polymer ?
#
loop_
_entity_poly.entity_id
_entity_poly.type
_entity_poly.pdbx_seq_one_letter_code
_entity_poly.pdbx_strand_id
1 'polypeptide(L)'
;MGWWQVNADTLVRSRFVVCPFTETFATLRLLHTGTAAHPGEEAWLRTHLPGYRARLAADPVTALLVRSAMGTSWIADFLAPLPRDGTPLEATLARIRATDPAEARANVRVSLRGPLPAALERDDLPERAAALLAYVWTRTVRPYWDRRRRILEADVVARTAQVSRGGWAAVIDSLTPGQTRWLGDNRLQVNRLERPPREISGAELVFVPVTPGRGWATWEEPRRYAIVYGCTGTLADPGARSVPASLGTLLGTARARVLVLLDSPLSTSQLVVLTGQGLGSVGRHLRVLLDAGLVERRRAGRSVLYARTAAGEVLVEASGAATGERGPEPGIH
;
A
#
# COMPACT_ATOMS: atom_id res chain seq x y z
N MET A 1 0.95 -7.26 -23.23
CA MET A 1 0.95 -6.05 -22.39
C MET A 1 -0.46 -5.50 -22.36
N GLY A 2 -1.10 -5.43 -21.17
CA GLY A 2 -2.46 -4.92 -21.04
C GLY A 2 -2.48 -3.40 -21.01
N TRP A 3 -3.27 -2.79 -21.87
CA TRP A 3 -3.45 -1.35 -21.91
C TRP A 3 -4.91 -0.96 -22.17
N TRP A 4 -5.26 0.24 -21.76
CA TRP A 4 -6.58 0.84 -21.92
C TRP A 4 -6.50 2.04 -22.85
N GLN A 5 -7.45 2.14 -23.78
CA GLN A 5 -7.69 3.35 -24.56
C GLN A 5 -8.56 4.29 -23.72
N VAL A 6 -8.08 5.50 -23.48
CA VAL A 6 -8.77 6.53 -22.71
C VAL A 6 -9.02 7.75 -23.60
N ASN A 7 -9.95 8.63 -23.22
CA ASN A 7 -10.12 9.92 -23.86
C ASN A 7 -9.99 11.08 -22.85
N ALA A 8 -10.07 12.31 -23.32
CA ALA A 8 -10.00 13.49 -22.47
C ALA A 8 -11.08 13.50 -21.38
N ASP A 9 -12.32 13.07 -21.70
CA ASP A 9 -13.43 13.03 -20.75
C ASP A 9 -13.16 12.05 -19.62
N THR A 10 -12.59 10.87 -19.92
CA THR A 10 -12.17 9.90 -18.91
C THR A 10 -11.13 10.51 -17.97
N LEU A 11 -10.11 11.20 -18.51
CA LEU A 11 -9.05 11.81 -17.72
C LEU A 11 -9.56 12.99 -16.86
N VAL A 12 -10.45 13.82 -17.39
CA VAL A 12 -11.05 14.95 -16.65
C VAL A 12 -11.89 14.46 -15.47
N ARG A 13 -12.58 13.33 -15.61
CA ARG A 13 -13.37 12.71 -14.54
C ARG A 13 -12.55 11.83 -13.60
N SER A 14 -11.29 11.57 -13.92
CA SER A 14 -10.42 10.75 -13.10
C SER A 14 -10.09 11.42 -11.78
N ARG A 15 -10.08 10.65 -10.71
CA ARG A 15 -9.78 11.15 -9.36
C ARG A 15 -9.06 10.13 -8.51
N PHE A 16 -8.47 10.61 -7.44
CA PHE A 16 -7.90 9.78 -6.38
C PHE A 16 -8.94 9.49 -5.31
N VAL A 17 -8.97 8.25 -4.81
CA VAL A 17 -9.94 7.78 -3.82
C VAL A 17 -9.21 7.03 -2.71
N VAL A 18 -9.43 7.42 -1.45
CA VAL A 18 -8.96 6.65 -0.28
C VAL A 18 -10.07 5.68 0.13
N CYS A 19 -9.76 4.38 0.09
CA CYS A 19 -10.75 3.34 0.31
C CYS A 19 -10.30 2.34 1.38
N PRO A 20 -10.99 2.25 2.55
CA PRO A 20 -10.66 1.31 3.61
C PRO A 20 -10.66 -0.15 3.16
N PHE A 21 -11.61 -0.52 2.29
CA PHE A 21 -11.69 -1.87 1.74
C PHE A 21 -10.46 -2.20 0.88
N THR A 22 -10.06 -1.29 -0.01
CA THR A 22 -8.90 -1.51 -0.90
C THR A 22 -7.62 -1.65 -0.10
N GLU A 23 -7.45 -0.86 0.96
CA GLU A 23 -6.33 -0.99 1.89
C GLU A 23 -6.35 -2.35 2.62
N THR A 24 -7.54 -2.82 3.04
CA THR A 24 -7.72 -4.13 3.67
C THR A 24 -7.36 -5.25 2.71
N PHE A 25 -7.82 -5.17 1.48
CA PHE A 25 -7.54 -6.17 0.45
C PHE A 25 -6.06 -6.18 0.05
N ALA A 26 -5.42 -5.02 -0.09
CA ALA A 26 -3.98 -4.92 -0.32
C ALA A 26 -3.19 -5.57 0.82
N THR A 27 -3.64 -5.37 2.07
CA THR A 27 -3.06 -5.98 3.26
C THR A 27 -3.26 -7.50 3.28
N LEU A 28 -4.44 -8.01 2.89
CA LEU A 28 -4.67 -9.45 2.72
C LEU A 28 -3.71 -10.04 1.68
N ARG A 29 -3.50 -9.36 0.55
CA ARG A 29 -2.53 -9.80 -0.47
C ARG A 29 -1.10 -9.85 0.07
N LEU A 30 -0.69 -8.86 0.86
CA LEU A 30 0.63 -8.84 1.49
C LEU A 30 0.79 -10.01 2.48
N LEU A 31 -0.21 -10.28 3.32
CA LEU A 31 -0.23 -11.43 4.24
C LEU A 31 -0.22 -12.76 3.47
N HIS A 32 -0.97 -12.86 2.38
CA HIS A 32 -1.05 -14.06 1.57
C HIS A 32 0.29 -14.38 0.88
N THR A 33 0.94 -13.39 0.29
CA THR A 33 2.27 -13.58 -0.32
C THR A 33 3.36 -13.79 0.71
N GLY A 34 3.24 -13.19 1.89
CA GLY A 34 4.23 -13.25 2.97
C GLY A 34 5.59 -12.66 2.60
N THR A 35 5.67 -11.88 1.50
CA THR A 35 6.91 -11.33 0.97
C THR A 35 6.82 -9.81 0.95
N ALA A 36 7.72 -9.17 1.68
CA ALA A 36 7.85 -7.73 1.74
C ALA A 36 8.42 -7.15 0.44
N ALA A 37 7.91 -6.02 0.01
CA ALA A 37 8.46 -5.22 -1.10
C ALA A 37 9.51 -4.19 -0.59
N HIS A 38 9.46 -3.87 0.70
CA HIS A 38 10.41 -2.94 1.34
C HIS A 38 10.54 -3.24 2.85
N PRO A 39 11.61 -2.74 3.53
CA PRO A 39 11.90 -3.07 4.94
C PRO A 39 10.75 -2.78 5.93
N GLY A 40 9.95 -1.74 5.69
CA GLY A 40 8.81 -1.41 6.54
C GLY A 40 7.71 -2.48 6.53
N GLU A 41 7.49 -3.14 5.39
CA GLU A 41 6.57 -4.28 5.29
C GLU A 41 7.12 -5.51 6.02
N GLU A 42 8.43 -5.71 6.01
CA GLU A 42 9.07 -6.85 6.67
C GLU A 42 8.82 -6.85 8.18
N ALA A 43 9.04 -5.71 8.85
CA ALA A 43 8.76 -5.57 10.28
C ALA A 43 7.28 -5.79 10.60
N TRP A 44 6.39 -5.25 9.76
CA TRP A 44 4.96 -5.42 9.89
C TRP A 44 4.52 -6.88 9.68
N LEU A 45 5.06 -7.58 8.68
CA LEU A 45 4.80 -8.99 8.43
C LEU A 45 5.25 -9.87 9.60
N ARG A 46 6.42 -9.63 10.19
CA ARG A 46 6.86 -10.38 11.40
C ARG A 46 5.82 -10.34 12.52
N THR A 47 5.14 -9.20 12.68
CA THR A 47 4.11 -9.03 13.72
C THR A 47 2.79 -9.73 13.37
N HIS A 48 2.34 -9.63 12.13
CA HIS A 48 0.96 -10.00 11.77
C HIS A 48 0.82 -11.34 11.03
N LEU A 49 1.85 -11.77 10.32
CA LEU A 49 1.82 -13.00 9.52
C LEU A 49 1.59 -14.26 10.36
N PRO A 50 2.17 -14.43 11.56
CA PRO A 50 1.91 -15.61 12.39
C PRO A 50 0.42 -15.76 12.74
N GLY A 51 -0.25 -14.69 13.16
CA GLY A 51 -1.68 -14.70 13.47
C GLY A 51 -2.56 -15.01 12.26
N TYR A 52 -2.22 -14.46 11.09
CA TYR A 52 -2.91 -14.77 9.84
C TYR A 52 -2.76 -16.25 9.45
N ARG A 53 -1.54 -16.80 9.54
CA ARG A 53 -1.28 -18.23 9.26
C ARG A 53 -2.02 -19.15 10.22
N ALA A 54 -2.04 -18.85 11.50
CA ALA A 54 -2.80 -19.59 12.50
C ALA A 54 -4.31 -19.58 12.20
N ARG A 55 -4.85 -18.42 11.79
CA ARG A 55 -6.27 -18.29 11.37
C ARG A 55 -6.59 -19.17 10.18
N LEU A 56 -5.71 -19.23 9.17
CA LEU A 56 -5.90 -20.11 8.00
C LEU A 56 -5.70 -21.58 8.31
N ALA A 57 -4.78 -21.92 9.21
CA ALA A 57 -4.58 -23.29 9.65
C ALA A 57 -5.81 -23.86 10.38
N ALA A 58 -6.53 -23.01 11.12
CA ALA A 58 -7.77 -23.37 11.80
C ALA A 58 -8.99 -23.49 10.85
N ASP A 59 -8.88 -23.00 9.61
CA ASP A 59 -9.95 -23.05 8.61
C ASP A 59 -9.38 -23.40 7.22
N PRO A 60 -9.16 -24.70 6.94
CA PRO A 60 -8.59 -25.16 5.69
C PRO A 60 -9.39 -24.78 4.43
N VAL A 61 -10.72 -24.66 4.55
CA VAL A 61 -11.59 -24.26 3.44
C VAL A 61 -11.31 -22.79 3.06
N THR A 62 -11.27 -21.89 4.04
CA THR A 62 -10.91 -20.48 3.79
C THR A 62 -9.47 -20.36 3.28
N ALA A 63 -8.54 -21.17 3.79
CA ALA A 63 -7.18 -21.20 3.28
C ALA A 63 -7.11 -21.62 1.80
N LEU A 64 -7.88 -22.62 1.41
CA LEU A 64 -8.00 -23.08 0.03
C LEU A 64 -8.68 -22.00 -0.84
N LEU A 65 -9.76 -21.40 -0.34
CA LEU A 65 -10.47 -20.31 -1.04
C LEU A 65 -9.50 -19.17 -1.39
N VAL A 66 -8.73 -18.67 -0.42
CA VAL A 66 -7.81 -17.55 -0.66
C VAL A 66 -6.75 -17.90 -1.69
N ARG A 67 -6.13 -19.07 -1.59
CA ARG A 67 -5.16 -19.55 -2.59
C ARG A 67 -5.76 -19.64 -3.98
N SER A 68 -7.00 -20.12 -4.08
CA SER A 68 -7.70 -20.31 -5.36
C SER A 68 -8.21 -18.99 -5.95
N ALA A 69 -8.66 -18.07 -5.10
CA ALA A 69 -9.23 -16.79 -5.52
C ALA A 69 -8.15 -15.73 -5.83
N MET A 70 -6.93 -15.88 -5.32
CA MET A 70 -5.79 -15.00 -5.60
C MET A 70 -4.82 -15.66 -6.58
N GLY A 71 -5.27 -15.95 -7.79
CA GLY A 71 -4.43 -16.52 -8.85
C GLY A 71 -3.32 -15.56 -9.31
N THR A 72 -2.35 -16.11 -10.02
CA THR A 72 -1.15 -15.36 -10.48
C THR A 72 -1.47 -14.24 -11.49
N SER A 73 -2.56 -14.39 -12.24
CA SER A 73 -2.92 -13.45 -13.32
C SER A 73 -4.32 -12.87 -13.20
N TRP A 74 -5.15 -13.41 -12.31
CA TRP A 74 -6.51 -12.97 -12.05
C TRP A 74 -6.84 -13.16 -10.57
N ILE A 75 -7.58 -12.22 -10.02
CA ILE A 75 -8.18 -12.29 -8.69
C ILE A 75 -9.68 -12.51 -8.91
N ALA A 76 -10.29 -13.40 -8.14
CA ALA A 76 -11.72 -13.62 -8.20
C ALA A 76 -12.48 -12.30 -7.92
N ASP A 77 -13.32 -11.86 -8.85
CA ASP A 77 -13.89 -10.51 -8.86
C ASP A 77 -14.72 -10.21 -7.62
N PHE A 78 -15.47 -11.20 -7.10
CA PHE A 78 -16.26 -11.02 -5.87
C PHE A 78 -15.39 -10.73 -4.63
N LEU A 79 -14.13 -11.19 -4.60
CA LEU A 79 -13.19 -10.96 -3.49
C LEU A 79 -12.59 -9.56 -3.52
N ALA A 80 -12.52 -8.93 -4.67
CA ALA A 80 -11.92 -7.62 -4.89
C ALA A 80 -12.85 -6.65 -5.62
N PRO A 81 -14.06 -6.39 -5.09
CA PRO A 81 -15.01 -5.48 -5.73
C PRO A 81 -14.38 -4.10 -5.94
N LEU A 82 -14.84 -3.42 -6.98
CA LEU A 82 -14.34 -2.11 -7.37
C LEU A 82 -14.46 -1.10 -6.22
N PRO A 83 -13.42 -0.33 -5.94
CA PRO A 83 -13.44 0.74 -4.94
C PRO A 83 -14.54 1.76 -5.23
N ARG A 84 -15.27 2.17 -4.20
CA ARG A 84 -16.26 3.24 -4.26
C ARG A 84 -15.94 4.30 -3.22
N ASP A 85 -15.95 5.55 -3.64
CA ASP A 85 -15.68 6.68 -2.76
C ASP A 85 -16.70 6.78 -1.63
N GLY A 86 -16.23 7.12 -0.42
CA GLY A 86 -17.10 7.29 0.75
C GLY A 86 -17.80 6.04 1.25
N THR A 87 -17.54 4.86 0.65
CA THR A 87 -18.21 3.62 1.06
C THR A 87 -17.54 3.03 2.31
N PRO A 88 -18.28 2.86 3.43
CA PRO A 88 -17.75 2.18 4.60
C PRO A 88 -17.35 0.74 4.28
N LEU A 89 -16.34 0.23 5.00
CA LEU A 89 -15.89 -1.15 4.84
C LEU A 89 -17.04 -2.15 4.97
N GLU A 90 -17.89 -1.98 5.97
CA GLU A 90 -19.01 -2.89 6.27
C GLU A 90 -19.99 -3.01 5.11
N ALA A 91 -20.24 -1.91 4.38
CA ALA A 91 -21.10 -1.94 3.20
C ALA A 91 -20.47 -2.75 2.06
N THR A 92 -19.13 -2.70 1.91
CA THR A 92 -18.43 -3.53 0.93
C THR A 92 -18.41 -4.99 1.34
N LEU A 93 -18.20 -5.29 2.62
CA LEU A 93 -18.28 -6.66 3.15
C LEU A 93 -19.70 -7.24 3.00
N ALA A 94 -20.74 -6.43 3.21
CA ALA A 94 -22.12 -6.85 2.98
C ALA A 94 -22.38 -7.20 1.50
N ARG A 95 -21.84 -6.44 0.56
CA ARG A 95 -21.90 -6.76 -0.88
C ARG A 95 -21.21 -8.09 -1.21
N ILE A 96 -20.03 -8.33 -0.60
CA ILE A 96 -19.32 -9.61 -0.79
C ILE A 96 -20.17 -10.76 -0.28
N ARG A 97 -20.79 -10.64 0.91
CA ARG A 97 -21.70 -11.66 1.47
C ARG A 97 -22.91 -11.91 0.57
N ALA A 98 -23.43 -10.87 -0.06
CA ALA A 98 -24.58 -10.94 -0.94
C ALA A 98 -24.27 -11.46 -2.35
N THR A 99 -22.99 -11.76 -2.66
CA THR A 99 -22.64 -12.37 -3.95
C THR A 99 -23.30 -13.74 -4.08
N ASP A 100 -23.90 -13.99 -5.23
CA ASP A 100 -24.48 -15.31 -5.52
C ASP A 100 -23.43 -16.42 -5.41
N PRO A 101 -23.69 -17.51 -4.68
CA PRO A 101 -22.72 -18.57 -4.51
C PRO A 101 -22.22 -19.20 -5.82
N ALA A 102 -23.08 -19.30 -6.84
CA ALA A 102 -22.67 -19.81 -8.14
C ALA A 102 -21.74 -18.84 -8.88
N GLU A 103 -22.02 -17.54 -8.77
CA GLU A 103 -21.13 -16.48 -9.26
C GLU A 103 -19.77 -16.53 -8.56
N ALA A 104 -19.72 -16.64 -7.24
CA ALA A 104 -18.50 -16.75 -6.48
C ALA A 104 -17.67 -17.96 -6.91
N ARG A 105 -18.28 -19.13 -7.10
CA ARG A 105 -17.61 -20.32 -7.62
C ARG A 105 -17.09 -20.11 -9.04
N ALA A 106 -17.86 -19.46 -9.92
CA ALA A 106 -17.44 -19.13 -11.27
C ALA A 106 -16.21 -18.21 -11.28
N ASN A 107 -16.21 -17.17 -10.44
CA ASN A 107 -15.07 -16.25 -10.27
C ASN A 107 -13.81 -16.99 -9.80
N VAL A 108 -13.94 -17.95 -8.87
CA VAL A 108 -12.78 -18.76 -8.42
C VAL A 108 -12.24 -19.65 -9.54
N ARG A 109 -13.10 -20.26 -10.37
CA ARG A 109 -12.66 -21.04 -11.55
C ARG A 109 -11.85 -20.19 -12.53
N VAL A 110 -12.29 -18.96 -12.80
CA VAL A 110 -11.55 -18.02 -13.65
C VAL A 110 -10.17 -17.70 -13.06
N SER A 111 -10.10 -17.48 -11.75
CA SER A 111 -8.84 -17.19 -11.05
C SER A 111 -7.88 -18.38 -11.10
N LEU A 112 -8.37 -19.60 -10.92
CA LEU A 112 -7.61 -20.84 -10.99
C LEU A 112 -7.17 -21.21 -12.41
N ARG A 113 -7.90 -20.78 -13.45
CA ARG A 113 -7.78 -21.27 -14.82
C ARG A 113 -7.98 -22.78 -14.94
N GLY A 114 -8.86 -23.35 -14.12
CA GLY A 114 -9.08 -24.77 -14.03
C GLY A 114 -10.31 -25.16 -13.21
N PRO A 115 -10.53 -26.46 -13.00
CA PRO A 115 -11.67 -26.94 -12.23
C PRO A 115 -11.64 -26.44 -10.77
N LEU A 116 -12.82 -26.23 -10.22
CA LEU A 116 -12.94 -25.89 -8.81
C LEU A 116 -12.63 -27.12 -7.96
N PRO A 117 -11.78 -26.99 -6.92
CA PRO A 117 -11.59 -28.06 -5.94
C PRO A 117 -12.91 -28.44 -5.26
N ALA A 118 -13.17 -29.73 -5.06
CA ALA A 118 -14.42 -30.22 -4.47
C ALA A 118 -14.75 -29.58 -3.10
N ALA A 119 -13.74 -29.27 -2.30
CA ALA A 119 -13.92 -28.58 -1.01
C ALA A 119 -14.43 -27.13 -1.15
N LEU A 120 -14.40 -26.55 -2.34
CA LEU A 120 -14.94 -25.20 -2.66
C LEU A 120 -16.28 -25.27 -3.43
N GLU A 121 -16.83 -26.44 -3.71
CA GLU A 121 -18.21 -26.60 -4.23
C GLU A 121 -19.21 -26.38 -3.08
N ARG A 122 -19.29 -25.13 -2.60
CA ARG A 122 -20.03 -24.70 -1.40
C ARG A 122 -20.70 -23.36 -1.65
N ASP A 123 -21.75 -23.09 -0.86
CA ASP A 123 -22.50 -21.85 -0.94
C ASP A 123 -22.00 -20.77 0.04
N ASP A 124 -21.16 -21.13 1.01
CA ASP A 124 -20.66 -20.22 2.04
C ASP A 124 -19.34 -19.50 1.66
N LEU A 125 -18.88 -19.57 0.41
CA LEU A 125 -17.66 -18.91 -0.03
C LEU A 125 -17.69 -17.37 0.14
N PRO A 126 -18.80 -16.67 -0.20
CA PRO A 126 -18.90 -15.24 0.00
C PRO A 126 -18.80 -14.85 1.49
N GLU A 127 -19.45 -15.59 2.37
CA GLU A 127 -19.42 -15.35 3.82
C GLU A 127 -18.00 -15.55 4.37
N ARG A 128 -17.31 -16.64 3.98
CA ARG A 128 -15.92 -16.90 4.37
C ARG A 128 -14.97 -15.82 3.92
N ALA A 129 -15.12 -15.36 2.68
CA ALA A 129 -14.32 -14.26 2.13
C ALA A 129 -14.51 -12.98 2.93
N ALA A 130 -15.77 -12.61 3.20
CA ALA A 130 -16.09 -11.43 3.99
C ALA A 130 -15.60 -11.54 5.44
N ALA A 131 -15.74 -12.71 6.06
CA ALA A 131 -15.25 -12.97 7.42
C ALA A 131 -13.73 -12.86 7.52
N LEU A 132 -12.99 -13.36 6.52
CA LEU A 132 -11.55 -13.21 6.48
C LEU A 132 -11.12 -11.74 6.28
N LEU A 133 -11.77 -11.01 5.40
CA LEU A 133 -11.50 -9.58 5.19
C LEU A 133 -11.82 -8.76 6.44
N ALA A 134 -12.92 -9.06 7.14
CA ALA A 134 -13.25 -8.45 8.43
C ALA A 134 -12.18 -8.74 9.50
N TYR A 135 -11.65 -9.97 9.53
CA TYR A 135 -10.53 -10.34 10.41
C TYR A 135 -9.27 -9.51 10.08
N VAL A 136 -8.88 -9.45 8.80
CA VAL A 136 -7.71 -8.67 8.35
C VAL A 136 -7.88 -7.20 8.72
N TRP A 137 -9.04 -6.61 8.46
CA TRP A 137 -9.33 -5.26 8.89
C TRP A 137 -9.14 -5.06 10.38
N THR A 138 -9.86 -5.84 11.18
CA THR A 138 -9.93 -5.65 12.62
C THR A 138 -8.59 -5.86 13.30
N ARG A 139 -7.81 -6.86 12.86
CA ARG A 139 -6.56 -7.26 13.51
C ARG A 139 -5.33 -6.54 12.97
N THR A 140 -5.36 -6.08 11.72
CA THR A 140 -4.12 -5.68 11.04
C THR A 140 -4.17 -4.31 10.34
N VAL A 141 -5.37 -3.77 10.10
CA VAL A 141 -5.54 -2.46 9.44
C VAL A 141 -6.15 -1.44 10.40
N ARG A 142 -7.29 -1.74 11.02
CA ARG A 142 -8.03 -0.84 11.91
C ARG A 142 -7.19 -0.22 13.04
N PRO A 143 -6.31 -0.96 13.73
CA PRO A 143 -5.46 -0.38 14.78
C PRO A 143 -4.53 0.74 14.29
N TYR A 144 -4.23 0.74 13.01
CA TYR A 144 -3.31 1.70 12.36
C TYR A 144 -4.03 2.61 11.37
N TRP A 145 -5.38 2.54 11.27
CA TRP A 145 -6.12 3.18 10.19
C TRP A 145 -5.97 4.68 10.14
N ASP A 146 -6.06 5.38 11.25
CA ASP A 146 -5.93 6.85 11.29
C ASP A 146 -4.57 7.32 10.75
N ARG A 147 -3.53 6.53 10.99
CA ARG A 147 -2.21 6.81 10.46
C ARG A 147 -2.11 6.47 8.96
N ARG A 148 -2.55 5.27 8.58
CA ARG A 148 -2.57 4.86 7.16
C ARG A 148 -3.38 5.85 6.33
N ARG A 149 -4.55 6.22 6.79
CA ARG A 149 -5.41 7.21 6.14
C ARG A 149 -4.68 8.53 5.90
N ARG A 150 -3.98 9.07 6.89
CA ARG A 150 -3.19 10.31 6.73
C ARG A 150 -2.08 10.16 5.68
N ILE A 151 -1.42 9.01 5.60
CA ILE A 151 -0.40 8.71 4.59
C ILE A 151 -1.04 8.68 3.20
N LEU A 152 -2.17 7.99 3.04
CA LEU A 152 -2.91 7.91 1.79
C LEU A 152 -3.42 9.29 1.33
N GLU A 153 -3.98 10.08 2.24
CA GLU A 153 -4.44 11.44 1.97
C GLU A 153 -3.28 12.37 1.57
N ALA A 154 -2.12 12.24 2.23
CA ALA A 154 -0.93 13.00 1.85
C ALA A 154 -0.40 12.61 0.46
N ASP A 155 -0.45 11.33 0.10
CA ASP A 155 -0.11 10.87 -1.25
C ASP A 155 -1.09 11.45 -2.28
N VAL A 156 -2.40 11.43 -2.01
CA VAL A 156 -3.43 12.04 -2.88
C VAL A 156 -3.14 13.53 -3.11
N VAL A 157 -2.83 14.29 -2.06
CA VAL A 157 -2.48 15.73 -2.19
C VAL A 157 -1.24 15.90 -3.07
N ALA A 158 -0.20 15.10 -2.85
CA ALA A 158 1.03 15.17 -3.64
C ALA A 158 0.77 14.82 -5.12
N ARG A 159 -0.03 13.79 -5.40
CA ARG A 159 -0.40 13.37 -6.76
C ARG A 159 -1.29 14.40 -7.45
N THR A 160 -2.26 14.98 -6.75
CA THR A 160 -3.11 16.05 -7.30
C THR A 160 -2.26 17.26 -7.69
N ALA A 161 -1.32 17.68 -6.84
CA ALA A 161 -0.38 18.74 -7.18
C ALA A 161 0.54 18.37 -8.37
N GLN A 162 0.85 17.08 -8.56
CA GLN A 162 1.61 16.59 -9.70
C GLN A 162 0.76 16.64 -10.99
N VAL A 163 -0.54 16.27 -10.94
CA VAL A 163 -1.48 16.44 -12.07
C VAL A 163 -1.55 17.89 -12.50
N SER A 164 -1.72 18.81 -11.55
CA SER A 164 -1.83 20.26 -11.85
C SER A 164 -0.59 20.83 -12.53
N ARG A 165 0.61 20.29 -12.22
CA ARG A 165 1.88 20.77 -12.80
C ARG A 165 2.29 20.10 -14.10
N GLY A 166 1.86 18.87 -14.32
CA GLY A 166 2.40 18.04 -15.41
C GLY A 166 1.43 17.12 -16.10
N GLY A 167 0.16 17.26 -15.79
CA GLY A 167 -0.88 16.45 -16.37
C GLY A 167 -0.86 14.99 -15.90
N TRP A 168 -1.84 14.24 -16.36
CA TRP A 168 -2.04 12.85 -15.99
C TRP A 168 -0.90 11.92 -16.43
N ALA A 169 -0.31 12.13 -17.62
CA ALA A 169 0.78 11.32 -18.12
C ALA A 169 1.94 11.22 -17.11
N ALA A 170 2.34 12.37 -16.55
CA ALA A 170 3.45 12.42 -15.59
C ALA A 170 3.13 11.71 -14.26
N VAL A 171 1.85 11.70 -13.86
CA VAL A 171 1.41 10.98 -12.65
C VAL A 171 1.38 9.48 -12.90
N ILE A 172 0.75 9.05 -13.98
CA ILE A 172 0.58 7.64 -14.37
C ILE A 172 1.94 6.92 -14.40
N ASP A 173 2.95 7.51 -15.03
CA ASP A 173 4.29 6.93 -15.12
C ASP A 173 4.97 6.74 -13.75
N SER A 174 4.50 7.45 -12.73
CA SER A 174 5.05 7.41 -11.37
C SER A 174 4.26 6.54 -10.38
N LEU A 175 3.05 6.04 -10.74
CA LEU A 175 2.20 5.29 -9.81
C LEU A 175 2.79 3.93 -9.45
N THR A 176 3.10 3.13 -10.47
CA THR A 176 3.68 1.80 -10.30
C THR A 176 4.79 1.60 -11.34
N PRO A 177 6.03 1.93 -11.00
CA PRO A 177 7.14 1.86 -11.96
C PRO A 177 7.22 0.50 -12.66
N GLY A 178 7.22 0.54 -13.99
CA GLY A 178 7.30 -0.65 -14.83
C GLY A 178 5.99 -1.43 -15.01
N GLN A 179 4.90 -1.06 -14.35
CA GLN A 179 3.57 -1.65 -14.56
C GLN A 179 2.60 -0.68 -15.22
N THR A 180 2.48 0.54 -14.68
CA THR A 180 1.68 1.61 -15.28
C THR A 180 2.55 2.53 -16.09
N ARG A 181 2.09 2.93 -17.26
CA ARG A 181 2.81 3.83 -18.16
C ARG A 181 1.87 4.52 -19.13
N TRP A 182 2.11 5.79 -19.38
CA TRP A 182 1.48 6.50 -20.49
C TRP A 182 2.23 6.19 -21.79
N LEU A 183 1.56 5.57 -22.75
CA LEU A 183 2.18 5.12 -24.01
C LEU A 183 2.07 6.17 -25.15
N GLY A 184 1.39 7.31 -24.91
CA GLY A 184 0.97 8.22 -25.97
C GLY A 184 -0.34 7.78 -26.64
N ASP A 185 -0.86 8.60 -27.55
CA ASP A 185 -2.09 8.33 -28.30
C ASP A 185 -3.28 7.87 -27.43
N ASN A 186 -3.42 8.49 -26.25
CA ASN A 186 -4.45 8.14 -25.27
C ASN A 186 -4.42 6.68 -24.78
N ARG A 187 -3.26 6.05 -24.79
CA ARG A 187 -3.06 4.67 -24.34
C ARG A 187 -2.41 4.62 -22.96
N LEU A 188 -3.07 3.95 -22.06
CA LEU A 188 -2.63 3.74 -20.68
C LEU A 188 -2.28 2.27 -20.47
N GLN A 189 -1.00 1.94 -20.33
CA GLN A 189 -0.57 0.63 -19.88
C GLN A 189 -0.96 0.44 -18.40
N VAL A 190 -1.59 -0.69 -18.06
CA VAL A 190 -2.09 -0.99 -16.71
C VAL A 190 -1.41 -2.18 -16.05
N ASN A 191 -0.74 -3.03 -16.85
CA ASN A 191 0.06 -4.16 -16.36
C ASN A 191 0.97 -4.71 -17.46
N ARG A 192 1.83 -5.68 -17.08
CA ARG A 192 2.73 -6.37 -18.02
C ARG A 192 2.12 -7.64 -18.62
N LEU A 193 0.93 -8.04 -18.18
CA LEU A 193 0.27 -9.24 -18.69
C LEU A 193 -0.21 -8.99 -20.12
N GLU A 194 -0.05 -9.99 -20.97
CA GLU A 194 -0.57 -9.93 -22.33
C GLU A 194 -2.09 -10.10 -22.30
N ARG A 195 -2.79 -9.00 -22.62
CA ARG A 195 -4.25 -8.94 -22.59
C ARG A 195 -4.76 -8.09 -23.75
N PRO A 196 -5.95 -8.41 -24.29
CA PRO A 196 -6.59 -7.54 -25.26
C PRO A 196 -6.73 -6.11 -24.74
N PRO A 197 -6.54 -5.10 -25.60
CA PRO A 197 -6.80 -3.72 -25.24
C PRO A 197 -8.27 -3.52 -24.86
N ARG A 198 -8.52 -2.53 -23.99
CA ARG A 198 -9.89 -2.15 -23.58
C ARG A 198 -10.14 -0.71 -23.94
N GLU A 199 -11.28 -0.45 -24.54
CA GLU A 199 -11.79 0.91 -24.74
C GLU A 199 -12.55 1.35 -23.49
N ILE A 200 -12.06 2.41 -22.83
CA ILE A 200 -12.67 2.95 -21.61
C ILE A 200 -13.03 4.43 -21.71
N SER A 201 -13.14 4.92 -22.94
CA SER A 201 -13.51 6.32 -23.20
C SER A 201 -14.88 6.66 -22.59
N GLY A 202 -14.93 7.74 -21.83
CA GLY A 202 -16.13 8.17 -21.12
C GLY A 202 -16.45 7.40 -19.83
N ALA A 203 -15.68 6.35 -19.49
CA ALA A 203 -15.83 5.63 -18.22
C ALA A 203 -15.26 6.44 -17.04
N GLU A 204 -15.66 6.05 -15.83
CA GLU A 204 -15.04 6.51 -14.60
C GLU A 204 -13.72 5.77 -14.36
N LEU A 205 -12.63 6.51 -14.19
CA LEU A 205 -11.33 5.95 -13.82
C LEU A 205 -10.89 6.53 -12.47
N VAL A 206 -10.66 5.65 -11.49
CA VAL A 206 -10.18 6.06 -10.17
C VAL A 206 -8.78 5.51 -9.88
N PHE A 207 -7.98 6.31 -9.17
CA PHE A 207 -6.66 5.92 -8.70
C PHE A 207 -6.71 5.76 -7.19
N VAL A 208 -6.32 4.59 -6.69
CA VAL A 208 -6.50 4.24 -5.27
C VAL A 208 -5.16 3.94 -4.64
N PRO A 209 -4.62 4.83 -3.78
CA PRO A 209 -3.41 4.56 -3.04
C PRO A 209 -3.65 3.49 -1.97
N VAL A 210 -2.66 2.63 -1.76
CA VAL A 210 -2.60 1.67 -0.67
C VAL A 210 -1.22 1.69 -0.03
N THR A 211 -1.12 1.35 1.25
CA THR A 211 0.18 1.33 1.95
C THR A 211 1.04 0.12 1.58
N PRO A 212 0.51 -1.10 1.29
CA PRO A 212 1.29 -2.18 0.72
C PRO A 212 1.81 -1.85 -0.70
N GLY A 213 3.07 -2.23 -0.99
CA GLY A 213 3.78 -1.82 -2.21
C GLY A 213 3.29 -2.44 -3.52
N ARG A 214 2.30 -3.34 -3.51
CA ARG A 214 1.82 -4.05 -4.70
C ARG A 214 0.47 -3.53 -5.18
N GLY A 215 0.44 -2.91 -6.36
CA GLY A 215 -0.78 -2.47 -7.03
C GLY A 215 -1.43 -3.53 -7.92
N TRP A 216 -2.61 -3.20 -8.43
CA TRP A 216 -3.35 -3.96 -9.45
C TRP A 216 -4.35 -3.06 -10.18
N ALA A 217 -4.88 -3.54 -11.31
CA ALA A 217 -6.00 -2.92 -11.98
C ALA A 217 -7.27 -3.77 -11.77
N THR A 218 -8.42 -3.12 -11.60
CA THR A 218 -9.73 -3.76 -11.47
C THR A 218 -10.79 -2.94 -12.21
N TRP A 219 -11.89 -3.56 -12.61
CA TRP A 219 -12.94 -2.88 -13.37
C TRP A 219 -14.29 -3.56 -13.23
N GLU A 220 -15.33 -2.79 -13.49
CA GLU A 220 -16.74 -3.19 -13.60
C GLU A 220 -17.26 -2.64 -14.94
N GLU A 221 -17.17 -3.49 -15.98
CA GLU A 221 -17.52 -3.09 -17.35
C GLU A 221 -18.96 -2.65 -17.48
N PRO A 222 -19.21 -1.70 -18.39
CA PRO A 222 -18.25 -0.90 -19.18
C PRO A 222 -17.88 0.42 -18.51
N ARG A 223 -18.37 0.69 -17.30
CA ARG A 223 -18.50 2.05 -16.76
C ARG A 223 -17.40 2.47 -15.78
N ARG A 224 -16.75 1.53 -15.11
CA ARG A 224 -15.90 1.87 -13.96
C ARG A 224 -14.61 1.07 -13.96
N TYR A 225 -13.50 1.78 -13.76
CA TYR A 225 -12.16 1.23 -13.77
C TYR A 225 -11.35 1.81 -12.61
N ALA A 226 -10.45 1.02 -12.07
CA ALA A 226 -9.58 1.48 -11.00
C ALA A 226 -8.14 0.97 -11.20
N ILE A 227 -7.18 1.84 -10.90
CA ILE A 227 -5.78 1.50 -10.73
C ILE A 227 -5.44 1.66 -9.26
N VAL A 228 -5.16 0.55 -8.60
CA VAL A 228 -4.65 0.53 -7.24
C VAL A 228 -3.13 0.53 -7.28
N TYR A 229 -2.50 1.40 -6.51
CA TYR A 229 -1.05 1.57 -6.50
C TYR A 229 -0.51 1.70 -5.08
N GLY A 230 0.71 1.17 -4.86
CA GLY A 230 1.40 1.35 -3.59
C GLY A 230 1.88 2.78 -3.44
N CYS A 231 1.43 3.48 -2.39
CA CYS A 231 2.04 4.75 -2.03
C CYS A 231 3.36 4.52 -1.30
N THR A 232 4.27 5.46 -1.40
CA THR A 232 5.52 5.44 -0.63
C THR A 232 5.23 5.81 0.82
N GLY A 233 4.82 4.83 1.61
CA GLY A 233 4.57 5.00 3.03
C GLY A 233 4.94 3.73 3.79
N THR A 234 5.57 3.85 4.93
CA THR A 234 5.95 2.69 5.72
C THR A 234 4.76 2.15 6.49
N LEU A 235 4.49 0.84 6.39
CA LEU A 235 3.58 0.12 7.28
C LEU A 235 4.11 0.06 8.72
N ALA A 236 5.43 0.26 8.90
CA ALA A 236 6.05 0.29 10.21
C ALA A 236 5.51 1.45 11.05
N ASP A 237 5.15 1.15 12.30
CA ASP A 237 4.73 2.16 13.27
C ASP A 237 5.92 3.07 13.62
N PRO A 238 5.85 4.40 13.39
CA PRO A 238 6.91 5.30 13.86
C PRO A 238 7.00 5.35 15.38
N GLY A 239 5.93 4.96 16.09
CA GLY A 239 5.94 4.80 17.55
C GLY A 239 6.75 3.59 18.02
N ALA A 240 6.92 2.56 17.16
CA ALA A 240 7.76 1.40 17.46
C ALA A 240 9.28 1.69 17.27
N ARG A 241 9.63 2.77 16.57
CA ARG A 241 11.01 3.27 16.48
C ARG A 241 11.16 4.46 17.40
N SER A 242 11.40 4.19 18.68
CA SER A 242 11.87 5.23 19.59
C SER A 242 13.15 5.81 18.99
N VAL A 243 13.21 7.13 18.93
CA VAL A 243 14.47 7.81 18.61
C VAL A 243 15.47 7.40 19.70
N PRO A 244 16.60 6.75 19.35
CA PRO A 244 17.61 6.44 20.34
C PRO A 244 17.97 7.70 21.13
N ALA A 245 18.03 7.61 22.46
CA ALA A 245 18.26 8.78 23.31
C ALA A 245 19.59 9.48 22.95
N SER A 246 20.64 8.71 22.64
CA SER A 246 21.93 9.21 22.15
C SER A 246 21.80 10.01 20.85
N LEU A 247 20.99 9.51 19.89
CA LEU A 247 20.75 10.20 18.61
C LEU A 247 19.93 11.49 18.84
N GLY A 248 18.96 11.43 19.75
CA GLY A 248 18.17 12.60 20.14
C GLY A 248 19.01 13.70 20.80
N THR A 249 19.98 13.32 21.64
CA THR A 249 20.95 14.24 22.26
C THR A 249 21.88 14.86 21.22
N LEU A 250 22.36 14.05 20.26
CA LEU A 250 23.30 14.51 19.24
C LEU A 250 22.67 15.46 18.22
N LEU A 251 21.51 15.11 17.69
CA LEU A 251 20.87 15.84 16.59
C LEU A 251 19.70 16.74 17.01
N GLY A 252 19.22 16.61 18.24
CA GLY A 252 17.92 17.11 18.67
C GLY A 252 16.79 16.17 18.25
N THR A 253 15.82 15.92 19.15
CA THR A 253 14.76 14.89 18.98
C THR A 253 13.99 14.99 17.67
N ALA A 254 13.66 16.22 17.26
CA ALA A 254 12.88 16.44 16.01
C ALA A 254 13.66 16.03 14.75
N ARG A 255 14.95 16.35 14.68
CA ARG A 255 15.82 16.04 13.54
C ARG A 255 16.20 14.56 13.52
N ALA A 256 16.47 13.99 14.69
CA ALA A 256 16.71 12.57 14.87
C ALA A 256 15.50 11.75 14.42
N ARG A 257 14.28 12.20 14.74
CA ARG A 257 13.04 11.55 14.27
C ARG A 257 12.92 11.57 12.75
N VAL A 258 13.25 12.69 12.08
CA VAL A 258 13.27 12.75 10.62
C VAL A 258 14.27 11.75 10.05
N LEU A 259 15.49 11.68 10.59
CA LEU A 259 16.53 10.75 10.16
C LEU A 259 16.09 9.27 10.36
N VAL A 260 15.52 8.95 11.51
CA VAL A 260 14.99 7.58 11.80
C VAL A 260 13.88 7.16 10.85
N LEU A 261 13.01 8.09 10.46
CA LEU A 261 11.90 7.82 9.52
C LEU A 261 12.38 7.58 8.08
N LEU A 262 13.56 8.06 7.72
CA LEU A 262 14.14 7.94 6.38
C LEU A 262 14.83 6.59 6.12
N ASP A 263 14.43 5.51 6.80
CA ASP A 263 14.85 4.13 6.49
C ASP A 263 14.35 3.67 5.11
N SER A 264 13.33 4.34 4.60
CA SER A 264 12.84 4.24 3.23
C SER A 264 12.70 5.65 2.63
N PRO A 265 12.81 5.80 1.31
CA PRO A 265 12.70 7.11 0.68
C PRO A 265 11.33 7.75 0.92
N LEU A 266 11.31 8.96 1.51
CA LEU A 266 10.10 9.73 1.80
C LEU A 266 10.17 11.14 1.21
N SER A 267 9.01 11.67 0.79
CA SER A 267 8.87 13.08 0.41
C SER A 267 8.74 13.97 1.63
N THR A 268 8.99 15.28 1.45
CA THR A 268 8.77 16.27 2.53
C THR A 268 7.33 16.23 3.06
N SER A 269 6.32 16.08 2.17
CA SER A 269 4.92 16.01 2.58
C SER A 269 4.62 14.80 3.46
N GLN A 270 5.21 13.65 3.14
CA GLN A 270 5.08 12.44 3.95
C GLN A 270 5.73 12.59 5.32
N LEU A 271 6.92 13.20 5.38
CA LEU A 271 7.59 13.50 6.64
C LEU A 271 6.79 14.48 7.52
N VAL A 272 6.14 15.49 6.93
CA VAL A 272 5.21 16.39 7.63
C VAL A 272 4.10 15.60 8.32
N VAL A 273 3.47 14.68 7.61
CA VAL A 273 2.39 13.83 8.14
C VAL A 273 2.91 12.89 9.24
N LEU A 274 4.05 12.26 9.03
CA LEU A 274 4.62 11.27 9.96
C LEU A 274 5.18 11.90 11.23
N THR A 275 5.71 13.12 11.13
CA THR A 275 6.28 13.83 12.29
C THR A 275 5.27 14.68 13.04
N GLY A 276 4.15 15.06 12.40
CA GLY A 276 3.19 16.06 12.90
C GLY A 276 3.74 17.50 12.90
N GLN A 277 4.88 17.75 12.22
CA GLN A 277 5.52 19.06 12.17
C GLN A 277 5.09 19.85 10.93
N GLY A 278 5.22 21.19 10.98
CA GLY A 278 4.97 22.05 9.84
C GLY A 278 6.00 21.86 8.71
N LEU A 279 5.58 22.13 7.47
CA LEU A 279 6.40 21.98 6.26
C LEU A 279 7.75 22.72 6.35
N GLY A 280 7.75 23.93 6.88
CA GLY A 280 8.98 24.74 7.06
C GLY A 280 9.94 24.13 8.08
N SER A 281 9.44 23.46 9.13
CA SER A 281 10.25 22.77 10.13
C SER A 281 10.92 21.53 9.54
N VAL A 282 10.14 20.68 8.88
CA VAL A 282 10.66 19.48 8.20
C VAL A 282 11.68 19.87 7.13
N GLY A 283 11.39 20.90 6.34
CA GLY A 283 12.32 21.40 5.32
C GLY A 283 13.67 21.87 5.88
N ARG A 284 13.66 22.54 7.06
CA ARG A 284 14.90 22.92 7.77
C ARG A 284 15.67 21.72 8.27
N HIS A 285 14.99 20.71 8.84
CA HIS A 285 15.65 19.49 9.30
C HIS A 285 16.29 18.72 8.16
N LEU A 286 15.59 18.58 7.02
CA LEU A 286 16.11 17.94 5.83
C LEU A 286 17.33 18.66 5.27
N ARG A 287 17.33 20.02 5.26
CA ARG A 287 18.49 20.80 4.79
C ARG A 287 19.71 20.51 5.66
N VAL A 288 19.57 20.57 6.98
CA VAL A 288 20.70 20.29 7.89
C VAL A 288 21.21 18.86 7.73
N LEU A 289 20.34 17.87 7.55
CA LEU A 289 20.74 16.48 7.35
C LEU A 289 21.42 16.27 5.98
N LEU A 290 20.99 17.00 4.94
CA LEU A 290 21.65 17.02 3.62
C LEU A 290 23.04 17.64 3.69
N ASP A 291 23.15 18.81 4.33
CA ASP A 291 24.42 19.53 4.49
C ASP A 291 25.41 18.70 5.32
N ALA A 292 24.93 17.90 6.26
CA ALA A 292 25.71 16.96 7.05
C ALA A 292 26.02 15.63 6.30
N GLY A 293 25.54 15.43 5.08
CA GLY A 293 25.74 14.19 4.32
C GLY A 293 25.05 12.95 4.90
N LEU A 294 24.10 13.13 5.84
CA LEU A 294 23.37 12.02 6.49
C LEU A 294 22.18 11.55 5.69
N VAL A 295 21.66 12.40 4.82
CA VAL A 295 20.59 12.06 3.87
C VAL A 295 20.96 12.51 2.47
N GLU A 296 20.41 11.84 1.48
CA GLU A 296 20.46 12.23 0.08
C GLU A 296 19.09 12.59 -0.43
N ARG A 297 19.04 13.37 -1.51
CA ARG A 297 17.81 13.65 -2.23
C ARG A 297 17.86 13.07 -3.62
N ARG A 298 16.80 12.39 -4.00
CA ARG A 298 16.64 11.84 -5.35
C ARG A 298 15.41 12.42 -6.01
N ARG A 299 15.53 12.80 -7.25
CA ARG A 299 14.36 13.16 -8.06
C ARG A 299 13.68 11.86 -8.52
N ALA A 300 12.44 11.62 -8.05
CA ALA A 300 11.58 10.55 -8.54
C ALA A 300 10.45 11.19 -9.35
N GLY A 301 10.65 11.31 -10.64
CA GLY A 301 9.77 12.09 -11.50
C GLY A 301 9.76 13.57 -11.08
N ARG A 302 8.59 14.07 -10.64
CA ARG A 302 8.43 15.44 -10.13
C ARG A 302 8.47 15.57 -8.62
N SER A 303 8.54 14.47 -7.90
CA SER A 303 8.70 14.46 -6.45
C SER A 303 10.19 14.39 -6.09
N VAL A 304 10.55 15.05 -5.00
CA VAL A 304 11.85 14.89 -4.37
C VAL A 304 11.67 13.93 -3.20
N LEU A 305 12.35 12.81 -3.27
CA LEU A 305 12.44 11.85 -2.18
C LEU A 305 13.77 12.02 -1.46
N TYR A 306 13.75 11.88 -0.15
CA TYR A 306 14.89 11.87 0.73
C TYR A 306 15.10 10.47 1.28
N ALA A 307 16.33 10.01 1.36
CA ALA A 307 16.73 8.73 1.93
C ALA A 307 17.97 8.91 2.77
N ARG A 308 18.23 8.01 3.71
CA ARG A 308 19.51 7.97 4.41
C ARG A 308 20.63 7.63 3.44
N THR A 309 21.80 8.26 3.63
CA THR A 309 23.06 7.82 3.06
C THR A 309 23.62 6.66 3.89
N ALA A 310 24.70 6.03 3.42
CA ALA A 310 25.43 5.04 4.22
C ALA A 310 25.90 5.61 5.58
N ALA A 311 26.30 6.87 5.62
CA ALA A 311 26.69 7.56 6.87
C ALA A 311 25.47 7.74 7.80
N GLY A 312 24.31 8.11 7.25
CA GLY A 312 23.05 8.21 8.01
C GLY A 312 22.60 6.87 8.58
N GLU A 313 22.77 5.78 7.83
CA GLU A 313 22.44 4.41 8.27
C GLU A 313 23.33 4.00 9.44
N VAL A 314 24.65 4.10 9.29
CA VAL A 314 25.64 3.78 10.34
C VAL A 314 25.36 4.58 11.61
N LEU A 315 25.03 5.87 11.49
CA LEU A 315 24.75 6.72 12.65
C LEU A 315 23.52 6.24 13.43
N VAL A 316 22.45 5.85 12.73
CA VAL A 316 21.22 5.34 13.37
C VAL A 316 21.47 3.99 14.02
N GLU A 317 22.18 3.07 13.34
CA GLU A 317 22.51 1.73 13.85
C GLU A 317 23.41 1.82 15.09
N ALA A 318 24.49 2.59 15.05
CA ALA A 318 25.40 2.80 16.16
C ALA A 318 24.69 3.41 17.39
N SER A 319 23.75 4.32 17.14
CA SER A 319 22.95 4.93 18.21
C SER A 319 21.95 3.96 18.85
N GLY A 320 21.45 2.96 18.09
CA GLY A 320 20.56 1.90 18.58
C GLY A 320 21.29 0.83 19.39
N ALA A 321 22.50 0.46 18.99
CA ALA A 321 23.34 -0.53 19.67
C ALA A 321 23.76 -0.07 21.09
N ALA A 322 23.99 1.22 21.27
CA ALA A 322 24.37 1.80 22.57
C ALA A 322 23.27 1.72 23.65
N THR A 323 22.03 1.39 23.29
CA THR A 323 20.91 1.27 24.25
C THR A 323 20.77 -0.17 24.78
N GLY A 324 21.44 -1.16 24.18
CA GLY A 324 21.34 -2.58 24.55
C GLY A 324 22.35 -3.07 25.59
N GLU A 325 23.41 -2.30 25.91
CA GLU A 325 24.55 -2.79 26.71
C GLU A 325 24.64 -2.28 28.15
N ARG A 326 23.65 -1.56 28.65
CA ARG A 326 23.65 -1.27 30.09
C ARG A 326 22.84 -2.33 30.84
N GLY A 327 23.47 -3.51 31.03
CA GLY A 327 23.10 -4.45 32.09
C GLY A 327 23.40 -3.80 33.46
N PRO A 328 22.75 -4.25 34.54
CA PRO A 328 22.95 -3.65 35.87
C PRO A 328 24.41 -3.80 36.31
N GLU A 329 25.01 -2.68 36.78
CA GLU A 329 26.31 -2.72 37.42
C GLU A 329 26.27 -3.68 38.61
N PRO A 330 27.29 -4.56 38.80
CA PRO A 330 27.39 -5.36 40.01
C PRO A 330 27.71 -4.42 41.17
N GLY A 331 26.76 -4.38 42.11
CA GLY A 331 26.95 -3.64 43.36
C GLY A 331 28.22 -4.09 44.09
N ILE A 332 29.09 -3.15 44.35
CA ILE A 332 30.26 -3.31 45.20
C ILE A 332 29.74 -3.19 46.66
N HIS A 333 29.79 -4.31 47.36
CA HIS A 333 29.79 -4.31 48.83
C HIS A 333 31.21 -4.34 49.33
#